data_c171b35b341c713bf6f9b62781d4a3c6
#
_entry.id   c171b35b341c713bf6f9b62781d4a3c6
#
_cell.length_a   1.000
_cell.length_b   1.000
_cell.length_c   1.000
_cell.angle_alpha   90.00
_cell.angle_beta   90.00
_cell.angle_gamma   90.00
#
_symmetry.space_group_name_H-M   'P 1'
#
loop_
_entity.id
_entity.type
_entity.pdbx_description
1 polymer ?
#
loop_
_entity_poly.entity_id
_entity_poly.type
_entity_poly.pdbx_seq_one_letter_code
_entity_poly.pdbx_strand_id
1 'polypeptide(L)'
;MLRLKEQGAGLVVTVDCGISAHAPLAAAARAGLDVIVVDHHVGEPELPAAVAVINPNRLDESGAHGMLAAVGVTFLLAVGVNRALRQRGWYRDRPEPDLMSWLDLVALGTICDVVPLTGINRALVAQGLKVMRRRENVGLAALADVAGVTERLDAYHAGFMLGPRVNAGGRVGEAELGARLLATDDP
;
A
#
# COMPACT_ATOMS: atom_id res chain seq x y z
N MET A 1 12.50 4.82 -12.87
CA MET A 1 12.31 6.23 -12.45
C MET A 1 12.56 7.21 -13.58
N LEU A 2 13.73 7.24 -14.25
CA LEU A 2 14.01 8.21 -15.31
C LEU A 2 13.01 8.16 -16.46
N ARG A 3 12.59 6.96 -16.89
CA ARG A 3 11.53 6.80 -17.92
C ARG A 3 10.18 7.44 -17.49
N LEU A 4 9.83 7.36 -16.19
CA LEU A 4 8.63 8.04 -15.69
C LEU A 4 8.77 9.57 -15.77
N LYS A 5 9.96 10.10 -15.49
CA LYS A 5 10.26 11.52 -15.68
C LYS A 5 10.10 11.95 -17.13
N GLU A 6 10.61 11.16 -18.07
CA GLU A 6 10.45 11.40 -19.51
C GLU A 6 8.97 11.37 -19.96
N GLN A 7 8.15 10.58 -19.29
CA GLN A 7 6.69 10.51 -19.48
C GLN A 7 5.91 11.63 -18.79
N GLY A 8 6.62 12.57 -18.12
CA GLY A 8 6.01 13.75 -17.49
C GLY A 8 5.68 13.60 -15.99
N ALA A 9 6.09 12.51 -15.34
CA ALA A 9 5.91 12.41 -13.89
C ALA A 9 6.73 13.47 -13.15
N GLY A 10 6.08 14.26 -12.30
CA GLY A 10 6.73 15.22 -11.42
C GLY A 10 7.06 14.64 -10.04
N LEU A 11 6.26 13.68 -9.60
CA LEU A 11 6.39 13.00 -8.31
C LEU A 11 6.21 11.49 -8.51
N VAL A 12 7.06 10.70 -7.86
CA VAL A 12 6.92 9.24 -7.76
C VAL A 12 6.81 8.85 -6.28
N VAL A 13 5.87 7.99 -5.95
CA VAL A 13 5.79 7.36 -4.63
C VAL A 13 6.15 5.89 -4.79
N THR A 14 7.24 5.44 -4.16
CA THR A 14 7.56 4.02 -4.07
C THR A 14 6.88 3.43 -2.85
N VAL A 15 6.33 2.24 -2.97
CA VAL A 15 5.70 1.52 -1.86
C VAL A 15 6.32 0.14 -1.74
N ASP A 16 6.55 -0.30 -0.49
CA ASP A 16 7.15 -1.59 -0.15
C ASP A 16 8.59 -1.78 -0.68
N CYS A 17 9.24 -0.69 -1.02
CA CYS A 17 10.63 -0.68 -1.49
C CYS A 17 11.20 0.74 -1.44
N GLY A 18 12.52 0.83 -1.44
CA GLY A 18 13.21 2.09 -1.65
C GLY A 18 14.15 2.51 -0.52
N ILE A 19 14.01 1.97 0.70
CA ILE A 19 14.83 2.38 1.85
C ILE A 19 16.34 2.21 1.60
N SER A 20 16.74 1.20 0.82
CA SER A 20 18.14 0.92 0.45
C SER A 20 18.46 1.30 -1.01
N ALA A 21 17.55 1.96 -1.73
CA ALA A 21 17.71 2.28 -3.15
C ALA A 21 18.50 3.58 -3.39
N HIS A 22 19.67 3.75 -2.74
CA HIS A 22 20.45 4.98 -2.77
C HIS A 22 20.80 5.46 -4.18
N ALA A 23 21.38 4.60 -5.02
CA ALA A 23 21.83 5.00 -6.35
C ALA A 23 20.67 5.36 -7.30
N PRO A 24 19.58 4.60 -7.39
CA PRO A 24 18.41 4.97 -8.19
C PRO A 24 17.74 6.27 -7.72
N LEU A 25 17.65 6.50 -6.40
CA LEU A 25 17.02 7.69 -5.83
C LEU A 25 17.89 8.92 -6.04
N ALA A 26 19.20 8.80 -5.87
CA ALA A 26 20.14 9.87 -6.19
C ALA A 26 20.11 10.24 -7.70
N ALA A 27 19.95 9.27 -8.58
CA ALA A 27 19.78 9.54 -10.00
C ALA A 27 18.46 10.28 -10.31
N ALA A 28 17.35 9.89 -9.66
CA ALA A 28 16.07 10.57 -9.77
C ALA A 28 16.16 12.04 -9.28
N ALA A 29 16.76 12.27 -8.12
CA ALA A 29 16.97 13.60 -7.57
C ALA A 29 17.80 14.50 -8.50
N ARG A 30 18.90 13.97 -9.07
CA ARG A 30 19.72 14.71 -10.06
C ARG A 30 18.93 15.06 -11.34
N ALA A 31 17.97 14.22 -11.70
CA ALA A 31 17.08 14.48 -12.84
C ALA A 31 15.92 15.43 -12.50
N GLY A 32 15.82 15.91 -11.26
CA GLY A 32 14.72 16.77 -10.83
C GLY A 32 13.38 16.03 -10.74
N LEU A 33 13.40 14.74 -10.39
CA LEU A 33 12.21 13.95 -10.11
C LEU A 33 12.07 13.82 -8.59
N ASP A 34 10.97 14.34 -8.05
CA ASP A 34 10.63 14.18 -6.65
C ASP A 34 10.23 12.74 -6.36
N VAL A 35 10.76 12.17 -5.27
CA VAL A 35 10.41 10.81 -4.84
C VAL A 35 10.05 10.82 -3.37
N ILE A 36 8.95 10.15 -3.02
CA ILE A 36 8.58 9.78 -1.66
C ILE A 36 8.76 8.27 -1.53
N VAL A 37 9.51 7.85 -0.52
CA VAL A 37 9.69 6.42 -0.20
C VAL A 37 8.75 6.06 0.93
N VAL A 38 7.90 5.05 0.70
CA VAL A 38 7.02 4.44 1.72
C VAL A 38 7.45 2.99 1.85
N ASP A 39 8.09 2.64 2.95
CA ASP A 39 8.70 1.32 3.13
C ASP A 39 8.52 0.85 4.57
N HIS A 40 8.82 -0.42 4.84
CA HIS A 40 8.81 -0.99 6.18
C HIS A 40 10.03 -1.88 6.46
N HIS A 41 10.88 -2.08 5.47
CA HIS A 41 12.11 -2.84 5.65
C HIS A 41 13.11 -2.11 6.56
N VAL A 42 13.99 -2.86 7.20
CA VAL A 42 15.04 -2.28 8.04
C VAL A 42 15.95 -1.40 7.19
N GLY A 43 16.11 -0.15 7.61
CA GLY A 43 16.93 0.83 6.92
C GLY A 43 18.39 0.82 7.35
N GLU A 44 19.23 1.46 6.54
CA GLU A 44 20.61 1.80 6.86
C GLU A 44 20.67 3.12 7.65
N PRO A 45 21.80 3.43 8.32
CA PRO A 45 21.95 4.70 9.04
C PRO A 45 21.77 5.92 8.15
N GLU A 46 22.22 5.84 6.89
CA GLU A 46 22.04 6.88 5.90
C GLU A 46 20.75 6.67 5.12
N LEU A 47 19.90 7.69 5.07
CA LEU A 47 18.66 7.62 4.31
C LEU A 47 18.93 7.94 2.82
N PRO A 48 18.18 7.31 1.90
CA PRO A 48 18.30 7.59 0.47
C PRO A 48 17.82 9.02 0.14
N ALA A 49 18.35 9.58 -0.95
CA ALA A 49 17.98 10.90 -1.45
C ALA A 49 16.54 10.90 -1.96
N ALA A 50 15.61 11.31 -1.11
CA ALA A 50 14.17 11.42 -1.42
C ALA A 50 13.60 12.67 -0.76
N VAL A 51 12.46 13.17 -1.24
CA VAL A 51 11.73 14.30 -0.63
C VAL A 51 11.25 13.93 0.77
N ALA A 52 10.81 12.67 0.93
CA ALA A 52 10.45 12.10 2.22
C ALA A 52 10.70 10.59 2.21
N VAL A 53 11.11 10.07 3.38
CA VAL A 53 11.24 8.64 3.64
C VAL A 53 10.34 8.31 4.83
N ILE A 54 9.25 7.60 4.55
CA ILE A 54 8.23 7.21 5.52
C ILE A 54 8.41 5.72 5.78
N ASN A 55 9.04 5.39 6.90
CA ASN A 55 9.35 4.03 7.27
C ASN A 55 9.48 3.92 8.80
N PRO A 56 8.68 3.11 9.48
CA PRO A 56 8.71 2.98 10.95
C PRO A 56 9.96 2.25 11.46
N ASN A 57 10.74 1.61 10.56
CA ASN A 57 11.97 0.89 10.87
C ASN A 57 13.25 1.69 10.53
N ARG A 58 13.14 3.00 10.37
CA ARG A 58 14.29 3.90 10.33
C ARG A 58 14.97 3.91 11.70
N LEU A 59 16.29 4.05 11.71
CA LEU A 59 17.06 4.03 12.97
C LEU A 59 16.81 5.27 13.85
N ASP A 60 16.30 6.36 13.28
CA ASP A 60 15.95 7.60 13.99
C ASP A 60 14.48 7.62 14.45
N GLU A 61 13.72 6.53 14.23
CA GLU A 61 12.35 6.36 14.69
C GLU A 61 12.27 5.59 16.01
N SER A 62 11.16 5.75 16.72
CA SER A 62 10.93 5.08 18.01
C SER A 62 10.73 3.56 17.91
N GLY A 63 10.52 3.03 16.71
CA GLY A 63 10.18 1.63 16.48
C GLY A 63 8.77 1.22 16.93
N ALA A 64 7.97 2.15 17.43
CA ALA A 64 6.63 1.86 17.97
C ALA A 64 5.69 1.19 16.95
N HIS A 65 5.92 1.41 15.67
CA HIS A 65 5.14 0.87 14.56
C HIS A 65 5.95 -0.02 13.61
N GLY A 66 7.11 -0.49 14.05
CA GLY A 66 8.03 -1.29 13.23
C GLY A 66 7.45 -2.62 12.71
N MET A 67 6.33 -3.07 13.27
CA MET A 67 5.62 -4.26 12.80
C MET A 67 4.70 -4.03 11.61
N LEU A 68 4.48 -2.77 11.20
CA LEU A 68 3.57 -2.47 10.08
C LEU A 68 4.10 -3.04 8.76
N ALA A 69 3.21 -3.67 8.00
CA ALA A 69 3.44 -3.91 6.58
C ALA A 69 3.44 -2.58 5.80
N ALA A 70 4.09 -2.54 4.64
CA ALA A 70 4.13 -1.34 3.81
C ALA A 70 2.75 -0.80 3.43
N VAL A 71 1.76 -1.67 3.23
CA VAL A 71 0.36 -1.29 2.99
C VAL A 71 -0.24 -0.53 4.19
N GLY A 72 0.10 -0.93 5.41
CA GLY A 72 -0.31 -0.24 6.63
C GLY A 72 0.34 1.15 6.75
N VAL A 73 1.64 1.25 6.43
CA VAL A 73 2.35 2.53 6.38
C VAL A 73 1.74 3.45 5.32
N THR A 74 1.46 2.91 4.13
CA THR A 74 0.81 3.64 3.03
C THR A 74 -0.59 4.14 3.43
N PHE A 75 -1.35 3.31 4.13
CA PHE A 75 -2.67 3.72 4.64
C PHE A 75 -2.56 4.89 5.63
N LEU A 76 -1.61 4.84 6.56
CA LEU A 76 -1.37 5.94 7.50
C LEU A 76 -0.89 7.22 6.79
N LEU A 77 -0.08 7.11 5.73
CA LEU A 77 0.25 8.25 4.88
C LEU A 77 -1.01 8.82 4.23
N ALA A 78 -1.88 7.98 3.67
CA ALA A 78 -3.14 8.43 3.06
C ALA A 78 -4.03 9.15 4.09
N VAL A 79 -4.12 8.65 5.33
CA VAL A 79 -4.82 9.32 6.43
C VAL A 79 -4.20 10.70 6.74
N GLY A 80 -2.87 10.79 6.79
CA GLY A 80 -2.15 12.04 7.02
C GLY A 80 -2.39 13.06 5.91
N VAL A 81 -2.31 12.64 4.66
CA VAL A 81 -2.57 13.48 3.47
C VAL A 81 -4.03 13.95 3.46
N ASN A 82 -4.97 13.04 3.69
CA ASN A 82 -6.40 13.37 3.76
C ASN A 82 -6.69 14.42 4.83
N ARG A 83 -6.11 14.25 6.03
CA ARG A 83 -6.22 15.23 7.12
C ARG A 83 -5.66 16.60 6.71
N ALA A 84 -4.48 16.63 6.08
CA ALA A 84 -3.87 17.89 5.63
C ALA A 84 -4.71 18.58 4.56
N LEU A 85 -5.27 17.83 3.61
CA LEU A 85 -6.16 18.34 2.58
C LEU A 85 -7.45 18.92 3.18
N ARG A 86 -8.05 18.22 4.15
CA ARG A 86 -9.23 18.70 4.88
C ARG A 86 -8.95 20.03 5.60
N GLN A 87 -7.82 20.12 6.29
CA GLN A 87 -7.40 21.35 6.99
C GLN A 87 -7.18 22.53 6.04
N ARG A 88 -6.74 22.26 4.81
CA ARG A 88 -6.57 23.26 3.75
C ARG A 88 -7.86 23.59 2.98
N GLY A 89 -8.97 22.99 3.34
CA GLY A 89 -10.28 23.23 2.71
C GLY A 89 -10.39 22.60 1.32
N TRP A 90 -9.57 21.60 0.98
CA TRP A 90 -9.58 20.94 -0.33
C TRP A 90 -10.92 20.29 -0.68
N TYR A 91 -11.67 19.85 0.35
CA TYR A 91 -12.97 19.16 0.20
C TYR A 91 -14.18 20.08 0.25
N ARG A 92 -14.01 21.41 0.11
CA ARG A 92 -15.15 22.35 0.11
C ARG A 92 -16.11 22.11 -1.05
N ASP A 93 -15.56 21.80 -2.24
CA ASP A 93 -16.31 21.66 -3.48
C ASP A 93 -16.12 20.26 -4.12
N ARG A 94 -15.69 19.29 -3.33
CA ARG A 94 -15.45 17.91 -3.79
C ARG A 94 -15.66 16.92 -2.65
N PRO A 95 -16.08 15.66 -2.96
CA PRO A 95 -16.25 14.65 -1.94
C PRO A 95 -14.92 14.28 -1.28
N GLU A 96 -14.96 14.05 0.01
CA GLU A 96 -13.86 13.48 0.76
C GLU A 96 -13.90 11.95 0.61
N PRO A 97 -12.77 11.27 0.32
CA PRO A 97 -12.74 9.82 0.17
C PRO A 97 -12.99 9.14 1.53
N ASP A 98 -13.77 8.07 1.51
CA ASP A 98 -13.91 7.17 2.67
C ASP A 98 -12.71 6.20 2.72
N LEU A 99 -11.67 6.59 3.44
CA LEU A 99 -10.48 5.75 3.59
C LEU A 99 -10.78 4.42 4.32
N MET A 100 -11.86 4.34 5.08
CA MET A 100 -12.21 3.11 5.80
C MET A 100 -12.67 2.01 4.85
N SER A 101 -13.18 2.36 3.67
CA SER A 101 -13.54 1.40 2.63
C SER A 101 -12.33 0.65 2.06
N TRP A 102 -11.12 1.20 2.17
CA TRP A 102 -9.87 0.60 1.68
C TRP A 102 -9.20 -0.36 2.67
N LEU A 103 -9.81 -0.55 3.84
CA LEU A 103 -9.23 -1.45 4.86
C LEU A 103 -9.21 -2.92 4.43
N ASP A 104 -10.02 -3.33 3.47
CA ASP A 104 -9.96 -4.66 2.86
C ASP A 104 -8.61 -4.90 2.16
N LEU A 105 -8.11 -3.92 1.40
CA LEU A 105 -6.79 -3.95 0.76
C LEU A 105 -5.67 -3.94 1.81
N VAL A 106 -5.84 -3.14 2.87
CA VAL A 106 -4.88 -3.10 3.99
C VAL A 106 -4.82 -4.46 4.69
N ALA A 107 -5.96 -5.10 4.91
CA ALA A 107 -5.99 -6.44 5.52
C ALA A 107 -5.34 -7.49 4.60
N LEU A 108 -5.66 -7.46 3.31
CA LEU A 108 -5.05 -8.37 2.33
C LEU A 108 -3.52 -8.23 2.34
N GLY A 109 -2.99 -7.03 2.13
CA GLY A 109 -1.56 -6.80 2.06
C GLY A 109 -0.85 -7.13 3.37
N THR A 110 -1.42 -6.75 4.52
CA THR A 110 -0.83 -7.05 5.85
C THR A 110 -0.75 -8.56 6.11
N ILE A 111 -1.78 -9.33 5.72
CA ILE A 111 -1.78 -10.79 5.87
C ILE A 111 -0.78 -11.42 4.91
N CYS A 112 -0.73 -10.96 3.66
CA CYS A 112 0.15 -11.50 2.63
C CYS A 112 1.64 -11.24 2.91
N ASP A 113 1.95 -10.14 3.58
CA ASP A 113 3.31 -9.77 3.99
C ASP A 113 3.81 -10.58 5.20
N VAL A 114 2.92 -11.37 5.83
CA VAL A 114 3.24 -12.28 6.95
C VAL A 114 3.82 -11.55 8.17
N VAL A 115 3.52 -10.29 8.35
CA VAL A 115 3.94 -9.50 9.52
C VAL A 115 3.14 -9.88 10.78
N PRO A 116 3.69 -9.66 11.98
CA PRO A 116 2.98 -9.97 13.24
C PRO A 116 1.64 -9.23 13.35
N LEU A 117 0.56 -9.96 13.57
CA LEU A 117 -0.79 -9.41 13.76
C LEU A 117 -1.00 -8.97 15.22
N THR A 118 -0.19 -8.00 15.66
CA THR A 118 -0.25 -7.39 16.98
C THR A 118 -0.57 -5.89 16.88
N GLY A 119 -0.96 -5.26 17.98
CA GLY A 119 -1.20 -3.82 18.04
C GLY A 119 -2.08 -3.31 16.89
N ILE A 120 -1.58 -2.31 16.17
CA ILE A 120 -2.29 -1.65 15.07
C ILE A 120 -2.54 -2.60 13.89
N ASN A 121 -1.59 -3.50 13.54
CA ASN A 121 -1.79 -4.49 12.48
C ASN A 121 -3.03 -5.34 12.74
N ARG A 122 -3.17 -5.83 13.97
CA ARG A 122 -4.34 -6.61 14.35
C ARG A 122 -5.64 -5.81 14.21
N ALA A 123 -5.63 -4.54 14.61
CA ALA A 123 -6.80 -3.67 14.49
C ALA A 123 -7.18 -3.43 13.02
N LEU A 124 -6.21 -3.09 12.17
CA LEU A 124 -6.41 -2.88 10.74
C LEU A 124 -6.93 -4.13 10.05
N VAL A 125 -6.32 -5.29 10.31
CA VAL A 125 -6.76 -6.58 9.74
C VAL A 125 -8.15 -6.95 10.23
N ALA A 126 -8.45 -6.83 11.52
CA ALA A 126 -9.75 -7.17 12.06
C ALA A 126 -10.88 -6.31 11.46
N GLN A 127 -10.64 -5.02 11.25
CA GLN A 127 -11.61 -4.14 10.57
C GLN A 127 -11.63 -4.39 9.06
N GLY A 128 -10.49 -4.55 8.43
CA GLY A 128 -10.38 -4.80 6.99
C GLY A 128 -11.07 -6.09 6.56
N LEU A 129 -10.98 -7.17 7.35
CA LEU A 129 -11.74 -8.39 7.08
C LEU A 129 -13.27 -8.17 7.18
N LYS A 130 -13.76 -7.21 7.98
CA LYS A 130 -15.18 -6.86 8.00
C LYS A 130 -15.58 -6.12 6.71
N VAL A 131 -14.71 -5.22 6.22
CA VAL A 131 -14.92 -4.53 4.94
C VAL A 131 -14.88 -5.53 3.79
N MET A 132 -13.85 -6.38 3.72
CA MET A 132 -13.69 -7.41 2.68
C MET A 132 -14.93 -8.32 2.54
N ARG A 133 -15.57 -8.64 3.66
CA ARG A 133 -16.81 -9.45 3.69
C ARG A 133 -18.01 -8.76 3.04
N ARG A 134 -18.00 -7.45 2.89
CA ARG A 134 -19.05 -6.70 2.18
C ARG A 134 -18.95 -6.87 0.67
N ARG A 135 -17.76 -7.31 0.18
CA ARG A 135 -17.49 -7.52 -1.25
C ARG A 135 -17.73 -6.27 -2.10
N GLU A 136 -17.47 -5.10 -1.52
CA GLU A 136 -17.64 -3.80 -2.19
C GLU A 136 -16.47 -3.50 -3.15
N ASN A 137 -15.27 -4.03 -2.89
CA ASN A 137 -14.17 -3.97 -3.86
C ASN A 137 -14.41 -5.01 -4.96
N VAL A 138 -14.66 -4.52 -6.17
CA VAL A 138 -15.04 -5.31 -7.35
C VAL A 138 -13.98 -6.37 -7.67
N GLY A 139 -12.71 -5.97 -7.70
CA GLY A 139 -11.61 -6.89 -8.01
C GLY A 139 -11.42 -7.99 -6.96
N LEU A 140 -11.52 -7.64 -5.67
CA LEU A 140 -11.47 -8.64 -4.60
C LEU A 140 -12.66 -9.59 -4.63
N ALA A 141 -13.84 -9.07 -4.92
CA ALA A 141 -15.06 -9.88 -5.04
C ALA A 141 -14.93 -10.89 -6.19
N ALA A 142 -14.52 -10.42 -7.38
CA ALA A 142 -14.29 -11.28 -8.54
C ALA A 142 -13.20 -12.34 -8.26
N LEU A 143 -12.09 -11.93 -7.61
CA LEU A 143 -11.02 -12.84 -7.26
C LEU A 143 -11.49 -13.95 -6.29
N ALA A 144 -12.34 -13.60 -5.31
CA ALA A 144 -12.92 -14.56 -4.38
C ALA A 144 -13.84 -15.55 -5.09
N ASP A 145 -14.65 -15.09 -6.06
CA ASP A 145 -15.51 -15.95 -6.87
C ASP A 145 -14.71 -16.94 -7.72
N VAL A 146 -13.69 -16.46 -8.43
CA VAL A 146 -12.77 -17.31 -9.21
C VAL A 146 -12.01 -18.29 -8.32
N ALA A 147 -11.71 -17.89 -7.08
CA ALA A 147 -11.07 -18.76 -6.09
C ALA A 147 -12.05 -19.80 -5.48
N GLY A 148 -13.34 -19.75 -5.81
CA GLY A 148 -14.35 -20.65 -5.30
C GLY A 148 -14.69 -20.43 -3.82
N VAL A 149 -14.49 -19.20 -3.30
CA VAL A 149 -14.82 -18.88 -1.90
C VAL A 149 -16.32 -18.61 -1.77
N THR A 150 -17.03 -19.58 -1.22
CA THR A 150 -18.49 -19.50 -0.99
C THR A 150 -18.83 -19.12 0.45
N GLU A 151 -17.89 -19.22 1.34
CA GLU A 151 -18.04 -18.96 2.75
C GLU A 151 -17.54 -17.56 3.15
N ARG A 152 -17.66 -17.24 4.43
CA ARG A 152 -17.26 -15.94 4.95
C ARG A 152 -15.75 -15.74 4.87
N LEU A 153 -15.31 -14.73 4.13
CA LEU A 153 -13.91 -14.35 4.00
C LEU A 153 -13.25 -14.11 5.38
N ASP A 154 -12.08 -14.71 5.56
CA ASP A 154 -11.24 -14.59 6.75
C ASP A 154 -9.75 -14.49 6.39
N ALA A 155 -8.87 -14.55 7.39
CA ALA A 155 -7.44 -14.44 7.19
C ALA A 155 -6.85 -15.59 6.35
N TYR A 156 -7.40 -16.80 6.44
CA TYR A 156 -6.98 -17.93 5.63
C TYR A 156 -7.24 -17.66 4.14
N HIS A 157 -8.45 -17.22 3.80
CA HIS A 157 -8.81 -16.87 2.44
C HIS A 157 -7.90 -15.76 1.87
N ALA A 158 -7.68 -14.70 2.65
CA ALA A 158 -6.79 -13.61 2.24
C ALA A 158 -5.36 -14.09 1.97
N GLY A 159 -4.76 -14.84 2.91
CA GLY A 159 -3.36 -15.24 2.83
C GLY A 159 -3.08 -16.40 1.90
N PHE A 160 -3.97 -17.39 1.81
CA PHE A 160 -3.72 -18.63 1.09
C PHE A 160 -4.51 -18.78 -0.21
N MET A 161 -5.57 -18.02 -0.40
CA MET A 161 -6.39 -18.11 -1.60
C MET A 161 -6.30 -16.85 -2.47
N LEU A 162 -6.48 -15.66 -1.92
CA LEU A 162 -6.47 -14.42 -2.69
C LEU A 162 -5.04 -13.91 -2.96
N GLY A 163 -4.22 -13.78 -1.92
CA GLY A 163 -2.87 -13.26 -2.02
C GLY A 163 -1.99 -13.97 -3.06
N PRO A 164 -1.89 -15.32 -3.05
CA PRO A 164 -1.12 -16.05 -4.05
C PRO A 164 -1.57 -15.79 -5.49
N ARG A 165 -2.87 -15.56 -5.72
CA ARG A 165 -3.40 -15.26 -7.05
C ARG A 165 -3.02 -13.85 -7.52
N VAL A 166 -3.09 -12.86 -6.64
CA VAL A 166 -2.60 -11.50 -6.93
C VAL A 166 -1.12 -11.53 -7.27
N ASN A 167 -0.32 -12.24 -6.47
CA ASN A 167 1.12 -12.37 -6.68
C ASN A 167 1.47 -13.14 -7.98
N ALA A 168 0.69 -14.16 -8.33
CA ALA A 168 0.87 -14.92 -9.56
C ALA A 168 0.63 -14.07 -10.82
N GLY A 169 -0.31 -13.13 -10.78
CA GLY A 169 -0.61 -12.21 -11.88
C GLY A 169 0.63 -11.48 -12.39
N GLY A 170 1.46 -10.98 -11.48
CA GLY A 170 2.72 -10.29 -11.82
C GLY A 170 3.84 -11.20 -12.35
N ARG A 171 3.71 -12.54 -12.22
CA ARG A 171 4.70 -13.52 -12.69
C ARG A 171 4.35 -14.15 -14.03
N VAL A 172 3.06 -14.22 -14.35
CA VAL A 172 2.55 -14.95 -15.53
C VAL A 172 2.06 -14.00 -16.62
N GLY A 173 1.81 -12.74 -16.26
CA GLY A 173 1.26 -11.70 -17.15
C GLY A 173 2.00 -10.38 -17.04
N GLU A 174 1.23 -9.30 -17.08
CA GLU A 174 1.73 -7.95 -16.88
C GLU A 174 1.96 -7.67 -15.40
N ALA A 175 3.08 -7.06 -15.05
CA ALA A 175 3.46 -6.77 -13.66
C ALA A 175 2.39 -5.95 -12.89
N GLU A 176 1.62 -5.13 -13.61
CA GLU A 176 0.57 -4.27 -13.06
C GLU A 176 -0.79 -4.96 -12.90
N LEU A 177 -0.95 -6.21 -13.39
CA LEU A 177 -2.25 -6.90 -13.43
C LEU A 177 -2.91 -6.99 -12.05
N GLY A 178 -2.15 -7.35 -11.02
CA GLY A 178 -2.65 -7.41 -9.64
C GLY A 178 -3.12 -6.05 -9.12
N ALA A 179 -2.34 -4.99 -9.38
CA ALA A 179 -2.70 -3.64 -8.97
C ALA A 179 -3.96 -3.14 -9.71
N ARG A 180 -4.05 -3.39 -11.03
CA ARG A 180 -5.23 -3.05 -11.83
C ARG A 180 -6.48 -3.77 -11.35
N LEU A 181 -6.37 -5.06 -11.04
CA LEU A 181 -7.49 -5.84 -10.49
C LEU A 181 -7.99 -5.25 -9.17
N LEU A 182 -7.08 -4.91 -8.25
CA LEU A 182 -7.45 -4.40 -6.93
C LEU A 182 -7.96 -2.95 -6.97
N ALA A 183 -7.66 -2.20 -8.03
CA ALA A 183 -8.04 -0.80 -8.21
C ALA A 183 -9.22 -0.60 -9.20
N THR A 184 -9.79 -1.67 -9.75
CA THR A 184 -10.89 -1.54 -10.71
C THR A 184 -12.23 -1.27 -10.03
N ASP A 185 -13.02 -0.40 -10.66
CA ASP A 185 -14.44 -0.17 -10.33
C ASP A 185 -15.35 -0.81 -11.41
N ASP A 186 -14.77 -1.48 -12.41
CA ASP A 186 -15.47 -2.14 -13.50
C ASP A 186 -15.70 -3.62 -13.16
N PRO A 187 -16.97 -4.08 -13.06
CA PRO A 187 -17.32 -5.45 -12.69
C PRO A 187 -16.99 -6.50 -13.75
#